data_6ca07c7238a469cdf67eaec82b9206f6
#
_entry.id   6ca07c7238a469cdf67eaec82b9206f6
#
_cell.length_a   1.000
_cell.length_b   1.000
_cell.length_c   1.000
_cell.angle_alpha   90.00
_cell.angle_beta   90.00
_cell.angle_gamma   90.00
#
_symmetry.space_group_name_H-M   'P 1'
#
loop_
_entity.id
_entity.type
_entity.pdbx_description
1 polymer ?
#
loop_
_entity_poly.entity_id
_entity_poly.type
_entity_poly.pdbx_seq_one_letter_code
_entity_poly.pdbx_strand_id
1 'polypeptide(L)'
;MILDKIVEATKIRVAQEKQVESPEAVKAAALALPSDTGFPFEAALRQQDFNFICEVKKASPSKGIIAEHFPYLDIAKEYEVAGAAAISVLTEPDFFKGDKKYLQEIASTVKIPVLRKDFIIDEYQIYQAKVWGASAILLICACLDVPTLIKFRKLADSLGLSSLVEAHDEAEVQMAIDCGARIIGVNN
;
A
#
# COMPACT_ATOMS: atom_id res chain seq x y z
N MET A 1 -11.23 -16.40 -10.22
CA MET A 1 -10.20 -15.54 -10.88
C MET A 1 -8.91 -15.54 -10.08
N ILE A 2 -7.82 -14.96 -10.57
CA ILE A 2 -6.55 -14.89 -9.80
C ILE A 2 -6.74 -14.02 -8.55
N LEU A 3 -7.50 -12.96 -8.67
CA LEU A 3 -7.81 -12.05 -7.57
C LEU A 3 -8.46 -12.77 -6.39
N ASP A 4 -9.42 -13.66 -6.63
CA ASP A 4 -10.10 -14.43 -5.57
C ASP A 4 -9.10 -15.30 -4.80
N LYS A 5 -8.13 -15.91 -5.51
CA LYS A 5 -7.09 -16.72 -4.87
C LYS A 5 -6.17 -15.89 -3.99
N ILE A 6 -5.82 -14.68 -4.44
CA ILE A 6 -4.97 -13.76 -3.69
C ILE A 6 -5.71 -13.28 -2.43
N VAL A 7 -6.98 -12.91 -2.57
CA VAL A 7 -7.82 -12.48 -1.44
C VAL A 7 -7.95 -13.59 -0.40
N GLU A 8 -8.19 -14.84 -0.82
CA GLU A 8 -8.27 -15.98 0.12
C GLU A 8 -6.93 -16.26 0.82
N ALA A 9 -5.81 -16.22 0.10
CA ALA A 9 -4.48 -16.32 0.69
C ALA A 9 -4.22 -15.18 1.70
N THR A 10 -4.63 -13.96 1.36
CA THR A 10 -4.51 -12.80 2.24
C THR A 10 -5.33 -12.97 3.51
N LYS A 11 -6.55 -13.50 3.45
CA LYS A 11 -7.37 -13.80 4.65
C LYS A 11 -6.65 -14.75 5.59
N ILE A 12 -6.07 -15.83 5.05
CA ILE A 12 -5.33 -16.83 5.83
C ILE A 12 -4.10 -16.18 6.47
N ARG A 13 -3.33 -15.43 5.70
CA ARG A 13 -2.14 -14.71 6.17
C ARG A 13 -2.47 -13.75 7.30
N VAL A 14 -3.47 -12.90 7.12
CA VAL A 14 -3.89 -11.93 8.14
C VAL A 14 -4.36 -12.62 9.42
N ALA A 15 -5.09 -13.74 9.31
CA ALA A 15 -5.49 -14.52 10.47
C ALA A 15 -4.28 -15.09 11.25
N GLN A 16 -3.25 -15.55 10.55
CA GLN A 16 -2.01 -16.04 11.15
C GLN A 16 -1.19 -14.90 11.79
N GLU A 17 -1.06 -13.77 11.10
CA GLU A 17 -0.35 -12.59 11.62
C GLU A 17 -0.98 -12.07 12.91
N LYS A 18 -2.32 -12.06 13.00
CA LYS A 18 -3.06 -11.69 14.22
C LYS A 18 -2.81 -12.63 15.42
N GLN A 19 -2.37 -13.87 15.17
CA GLN A 19 -1.97 -14.80 16.25
C GLN A 19 -0.55 -14.53 16.74
N VAL A 20 0.31 -14.00 15.86
CA VAL A 20 1.70 -13.66 16.20
C VAL A 20 1.78 -12.32 16.92
N GLU A 21 1.05 -11.33 16.39
CA GLU A 21 0.97 -9.98 16.97
C GLU A 21 -0.51 -9.56 17.04
N SER A 22 -1.02 -9.37 18.25
CA SER A 22 -2.46 -9.14 18.42
C SER A 22 -2.94 -7.84 17.76
N PRO A 23 -4.20 -7.79 17.28
CA PRO A 23 -4.78 -6.58 16.71
C PRO A 23 -4.69 -5.37 17.64
N GLU A 24 -4.86 -5.59 18.95
CA GLU A 24 -4.77 -4.56 19.97
C GLU A 24 -3.34 -3.99 20.08
N ALA A 25 -2.33 -4.86 20.01
CA ALA A 25 -0.93 -4.45 20.07
C ALA A 25 -0.54 -3.62 18.84
N VAL A 26 -0.86 -4.10 17.63
CA VAL A 26 -0.58 -3.36 16.39
C VAL A 26 -1.33 -2.04 16.34
N LYS A 27 -2.59 -2.02 16.74
CA LYS A 27 -3.39 -0.80 16.83
C LYS A 27 -2.79 0.19 17.82
N ALA A 28 -2.40 -0.26 19.01
CA ALA A 28 -1.77 0.61 20.02
C ALA A 28 -0.46 1.19 19.51
N ALA A 29 0.38 0.38 18.85
CA ALA A 29 1.63 0.83 18.25
C ALA A 29 1.39 1.87 17.15
N ALA A 30 0.40 1.66 16.28
CA ALA A 30 0.05 2.61 15.22
C ALA A 30 -0.46 3.95 15.79
N LEU A 31 -1.30 3.91 16.82
CA LEU A 31 -1.85 5.10 17.48
C LEU A 31 -0.81 5.88 18.30
N ALA A 32 0.29 5.25 18.70
CA ALA A 32 1.41 5.92 19.35
C ALA A 32 2.27 6.76 18.39
N LEU A 33 2.13 6.55 17.07
CA LEU A 33 2.85 7.31 16.06
C LEU A 33 2.10 8.60 15.69
N PRO A 34 2.81 9.68 15.27
CA PRO A 34 2.18 10.92 14.84
C PRO A 34 1.18 10.71 13.71
N SER A 35 -0.03 11.23 13.84
CA SER A 35 -1.08 11.19 12.81
C SER A 35 -1.14 12.47 11.97
N ASP A 36 -0.65 13.60 12.50
CA ASP A 36 -0.50 14.85 11.73
C ASP A 36 0.78 14.77 10.89
N THR A 37 0.67 14.11 9.75
CA THR A 37 1.80 13.86 8.83
C THR A 37 1.88 14.86 7.69
N GLY A 38 0.82 15.65 7.46
CA GLY A 38 0.67 16.48 6.27
C GLY A 38 0.46 15.68 4.98
N PHE A 39 0.18 14.38 5.07
CA PHE A 39 -0.06 13.48 3.93
C PHE A 39 1.04 13.55 2.86
N PRO A 40 2.30 13.16 3.18
CA PRO A 40 3.44 13.37 2.30
C PRO A 40 3.29 12.71 0.92
N PHE A 41 2.54 11.61 0.81
CA PHE A 41 2.28 10.96 -0.47
C PHE A 41 1.41 11.84 -1.40
N GLU A 42 0.33 12.42 -0.87
CA GLU A 42 -0.48 13.37 -1.64
C GLU A 42 0.30 14.65 -1.97
N ALA A 43 1.07 15.16 -1.01
CA ALA A 43 1.89 16.35 -1.21
C ALA A 43 2.91 16.14 -2.33
N ALA A 44 3.57 14.99 -2.38
CA ALA A 44 4.53 14.66 -3.43
C ALA A 44 3.87 14.58 -4.82
N LEU A 45 2.68 14.00 -4.92
CA LEU A 45 1.95 13.88 -6.19
C LEU A 45 1.36 15.20 -6.71
N ARG A 46 1.43 16.28 -5.93
CA ARG A 46 0.96 17.62 -6.33
C ARG A 46 2.09 18.57 -6.72
N GLN A 47 3.34 18.15 -6.64
CA GLN A 47 4.48 19.05 -6.85
C GLN A 47 4.71 19.42 -8.32
N GLN A 48 4.32 18.56 -9.25
CA GLN A 48 4.52 18.74 -10.70
C GLN A 48 3.29 18.27 -11.46
N ASP A 49 3.16 18.66 -12.73
CA ASP A 49 2.07 18.21 -13.61
C ASP A 49 2.09 16.70 -13.84
N PHE A 50 3.30 16.11 -13.89
CA PHE A 50 3.52 14.68 -14.00
C PHE A 50 4.45 14.19 -12.90
N ASN A 51 4.02 13.13 -12.21
CA ASN A 51 4.78 12.52 -11.12
C ASN A 51 4.84 11.01 -11.34
N PHE A 52 5.98 10.40 -11.00
CA PHE A 52 6.18 8.97 -11.13
C PHE A 52 6.13 8.30 -9.75
N ILE A 53 5.31 7.25 -9.63
CA ILE A 53 5.36 6.28 -8.54
C ILE A 53 6.13 5.08 -9.09
N CYS A 54 7.33 4.84 -8.60
CA CYS A 54 8.17 3.74 -9.05
C CYS A 54 7.93 2.50 -8.17
N GLU A 55 7.76 1.34 -8.78
CA GLU A 55 7.41 0.12 -8.06
C GLU A 55 8.61 -0.80 -7.85
N VAL A 56 8.84 -1.19 -6.58
CA VAL A 56 9.81 -2.20 -6.17
C VAL A 56 9.10 -3.55 -6.06
N LYS A 57 9.29 -4.40 -7.09
CA LYS A 57 8.58 -5.66 -7.27
C LYS A 57 9.52 -6.79 -7.71
N LYS A 58 9.56 -7.87 -6.92
CA LYS A 58 10.40 -9.05 -7.18
C LYS A 58 9.78 -10.03 -8.18
N ALA A 59 8.46 -10.22 -8.11
CA ALA A 59 7.72 -11.18 -8.91
C ALA A 59 6.29 -10.70 -9.17
N SER A 60 5.62 -11.31 -10.17
CA SER A 60 4.19 -11.14 -10.39
C SER A 60 3.56 -12.43 -10.93
N PRO A 61 2.24 -12.66 -10.75
CA PRO A 61 1.56 -13.84 -11.26
C PRO A 61 1.69 -14.05 -12.77
N SER A 62 1.77 -12.96 -13.53
CA SER A 62 1.84 -13.00 -15.00
C SER A 62 3.25 -13.20 -15.54
N LYS A 63 4.30 -12.76 -14.83
CA LYS A 63 5.70 -12.80 -15.31
C LYS A 63 6.61 -13.71 -14.48
N GLY A 64 6.11 -14.29 -13.38
CA GLY A 64 6.94 -15.06 -12.45
C GLY A 64 7.98 -14.17 -11.75
N ILE A 65 9.17 -14.72 -11.49
CA ILE A 65 10.29 -13.96 -10.90
C ILE A 65 10.83 -12.99 -11.94
N ILE A 66 10.81 -11.69 -11.61
CA ILE A 66 11.31 -10.61 -12.48
C ILE A 66 12.81 -10.42 -12.27
N ALA A 67 13.27 -10.56 -11.02
CA ALA A 67 14.67 -10.43 -10.66
C ALA A 67 15.05 -11.49 -9.61
N GLU A 68 15.97 -12.41 -9.96
CA GLU A 68 16.50 -13.38 -9.01
C GLU A 68 17.35 -12.68 -7.93
N HIS A 69 18.29 -11.84 -8.36
CA HIS A 69 18.98 -10.90 -7.49
C HIS A 69 18.14 -9.64 -7.35
N PHE A 70 17.69 -9.36 -6.12
CA PHE A 70 16.75 -8.29 -5.85
C PHE A 70 17.31 -7.30 -4.80
N PRO A 71 18.19 -6.39 -5.21
CA PRO A 71 18.77 -5.37 -4.34
C PRO A 71 17.77 -4.21 -4.12
N TYR A 72 16.64 -4.48 -3.47
CA TYR A 72 15.51 -3.57 -3.34
C TYR A 72 15.87 -2.21 -2.74
N LEU A 73 16.87 -2.14 -1.84
CA LEU A 73 17.33 -0.86 -1.28
C LEU A 73 18.07 -0.01 -2.29
N ASP A 74 18.90 -0.63 -3.12
CA ASP A 74 19.64 0.11 -4.15
C ASP A 74 18.67 0.57 -5.24
N ILE A 75 17.73 -0.30 -5.66
CA ILE A 75 16.65 0.06 -6.58
C ILE A 75 15.85 1.26 -6.04
N ALA A 76 15.48 1.25 -4.77
CA ALA A 76 14.72 2.33 -4.16
C ALA A 76 15.49 3.66 -4.13
N LYS A 77 16.80 3.61 -3.82
CA LYS A 77 17.68 4.79 -3.86
C LYS A 77 17.84 5.33 -5.29
N GLU A 78 18.00 4.45 -6.27
CA GLU A 78 18.08 4.84 -7.69
C GLU A 78 16.79 5.53 -8.16
N TYR A 79 15.62 5.03 -7.76
CA TYR A 79 14.34 5.69 -8.04
C TYR A 79 14.25 7.08 -7.42
N GLU A 80 14.67 7.23 -6.15
CA GLU A 80 14.71 8.54 -5.50
C GLU A 80 15.65 9.51 -6.23
N VAL A 81 16.86 9.07 -6.58
CA VAL A 81 17.82 9.89 -7.34
C VAL A 81 17.31 10.24 -8.74
N ALA A 82 16.58 9.34 -9.38
CA ALA A 82 15.95 9.57 -10.68
C ALA A 82 14.76 10.54 -10.63
N GLY A 83 14.32 10.97 -9.43
CA GLY A 83 13.24 11.94 -9.27
C GLY A 83 11.86 11.33 -9.16
N ALA A 84 11.74 10.08 -8.73
CA ALA A 84 10.44 9.50 -8.38
C ALA A 84 9.78 10.32 -7.26
N ALA A 85 8.49 10.60 -7.40
CA ALA A 85 7.70 11.30 -6.39
C ALA A 85 7.37 10.39 -5.19
N ALA A 86 7.24 9.08 -5.42
CA ALA A 86 6.97 8.08 -4.42
C ALA A 86 7.46 6.69 -4.86
N ILE A 87 7.59 5.78 -3.90
CA ILE A 87 7.92 4.37 -4.15
C ILE A 87 6.76 3.50 -3.73
N SER A 88 6.35 2.58 -4.60
CA SER A 88 5.40 1.51 -4.31
C SER A 88 6.16 0.23 -3.98
N VAL A 89 5.89 -0.37 -2.80
CA VAL A 89 6.59 -1.57 -2.33
C VAL A 89 5.62 -2.71 -2.13
N LEU A 90 5.84 -3.82 -2.87
CA LEU A 90 5.06 -5.04 -2.73
C LEU A 90 5.34 -5.70 -1.37
N THR A 91 4.30 -5.94 -0.58
CA THR A 91 4.38 -6.68 0.69
C THR A 91 3.62 -8.00 0.66
N GLU A 92 2.92 -8.31 -0.43
CA GLU A 92 2.21 -9.58 -0.64
C GLU A 92 3.23 -10.71 -0.93
N PRO A 93 3.33 -11.76 -0.06
CA PRO A 93 4.44 -12.71 -0.14
C PRO A 93 4.20 -13.88 -1.10
N ASP A 94 2.96 -14.32 -1.30
CA ASP A 94 2.66 -15.58 -1.98
C ASP A 94 2.81 -15.45 -3.51
N PHE A 95 2.23 -14.41 -4.08
CA PHE A 95 2.13 -14.20 -5.53
C PHE A 95 3.14 -13.18 -6.06
N PHE A 96 3.54 -12.20 -5.24
CA PHE A 96 4.46 -11.12 -5.65
C PHE A 96 5.84 -11.24 -5.01
N LYS A 97 6.04 -12.21 -4.11
CA LYS A 97 7.30 -12.40 -3.37
C LYS A 97 7.72 -11.12 -2.62
N GLY A 98 6.71 -10.36 -2.18
CA GLY A 98 6.88 -9.18 -1.35
C GLY A 98 7.21 -9.55 0.11
N ASP A 99 7.66 -8.58 0.87
CA ASP A 99 7.95 -8.75 2.28
C ASP A 99 7.79 -7.41 3.02
N LYS A 100 7.23 -7.46 4.24
CA LYS A 100 7.16 -6.29 5.15
C LYS A 100 8.54 -5.66 5.38
N LYS A 101 9.58 -6.49 5.41
CA LYS A 101 10.96 -6.03 5.57
C LYS A 101 11.37 -5.07 4.46
N TYR A 102 10.99 -5.33 3.21
CA TYR A 102 11.29 -4.42 2.11
C TYR A 102 10.69 -3.04 2.34
N LEU A 103 9.42 -2.98 2.76
CA LEU A 103 8.75 -1.72 3.06
C LEU A 103 9.44 -0.97 4.20
N GLN A 104 9.71 -1.65 5.33
CA GLN A 104 10.32 -1.05 6.52
C GLN A 104 11.72 -0.48 6.22
N GLU A 105 12.54 -1.25 5.54
CA GLU A 105 13.91 -0.83 5.22
C GLU A 105 13.93 0.27 4.16
N ILE A 106 13.08 0.23 3.13
CA ILE A 106 12.96 1.30 2.14
C ILE A 106 12.45 2.57 2.82
N ALA A 107 11.36 2.51 3.59
CA ALA A 107 10.79 3.68 4.26
C ALA A 107 11.76 4.35 5.24
N SER A 108 12.69 3.59 5.84
CA SER A 108 13.75 4.15 6.70
C SER A 108 14.97 4.68 5.93
N THR A 109 15.09 4.37 4.65
CA THR A 109 16.27 4.67 3.83
C THR A 109 16.07 5.86 2.92
N VAL A 110 14.90 5.95 2.24
CA VAL A 110 14.58 7.02 1.30
C VAL A 110 13.83 8.16 2.01
N LYS A 111 13.86 9.36 1.41
CA LYS A 111 13.15 10.54 1.91
C LYS A 111 11.78 10.73 1.27
N ILE A 112 11.58 10.13 0.08
CA ILE A 112 10.31 10.21 -0.63
C ILE A 112 9.29 9.25 -0.02
N PRO A 113 7.97 9.55 -0.09
CA PRO A 113 6.93 8.76 0.53
C PRO A 113 6.81 7.34 -0.06
N VAL A 114 6.44 6.39 0.79
CA VAL A 114 6.34 4.97 0.41
C VAL A 114 4.91 4.49 0.53
N LEU A 115 4.42 3.83 -0.55
CA LEU A 115 3.12 3.17 -0.63
C LEU A 115 3.26 1.69 -0.27
N ARG A 116 2.47 1.19 0.68
CA ARG A 116 2.27 -0.25 0.85
C ARG A 116 1.40 -0.80 -0.27
N LYS A 117 1.99 -1.57 -1.18
CA LYS A 117 1.28 -2.27 -2.25
C LYS A 117 0.95 -3.69 -1.78
N ASP A 118 -0.30 -3.90 -1.40
CA ASP A 118 -0.82 -5.16 -0.87
C ASP A 118 -2.34 -5.23 -1.12
N PHE A 119 -2.95 -6.40 -0.93
CA PHE A 119 -4.40 -6.58 -0.95
C PHE A 119 -4.93 -6.32 0.47
N ILE A 120 -5.38 -5.09 0.72
CA ILE A 120 -5.88 -4.68 2.04
C ILE A 120 -7.35 -5.01 2.13
N ILE A 121 -7.69 -5.96 3.02
CA ILE A 121 -9.03 -6.48 3.25
C ILE A 121 -9.43 -6.42 4.73
N ASP A 122 -8.55 -5.96 5.60
CA ASP A 122 -8.75 -5.90 7.05
C ASP A 122 -8.08 -4.66 7.64
N GLU A 123 -8.71 -4.02 8.62
CA GLU A 123 -8.17 -2.84 9.32
C GLU A 123 -6.80 -3.09 9.94
N TYR A 124 -6.54 -4.31 10.37
CA TYR A 124 -5.27 -4.74 10.91
C TYR A 124 -4.10 -4.40 9.98
N GLN A 125 -4.28 -4.61 8.66
CA GLN A 125 -3.26 -4.29 7.67
C GLN A 125 -3.02 -2.77 7.53
N ILE A 126 -4.02 -1.94 7.83
CA ILE A 126 -3.89 -0.48 7.80
C ILE A 126 -3.04 -0.02 9.00
N TYR A 127 -3.29 -0.57 10.19
CA TYR A 127 -2.44 -0.32 11.36
C TYR A 127 -1.01 -0.83 11.14
N GLN A 128 -0.84 -2.03 10.56
CA GLN A 128 0.48 -2.54 10.19
C GLN A 128 1.21 -1.58 9.23
N ALA A 129 0.53 -1.06 8.20
CA ALA A 129 1.13 -0.13 7.25
C ALA A 129 1.72 1.11 7.96
N LYS A 130 0.99 1.65 8.94
CA LYS A 130 1.46 2.76 9.78
C LYS A 130 2.71 2.39 10.57
N VAL A 131 2.69 1.25 11.24
CA VAL A 131 3.82 0.75 12.06
C VAL A 131 5.06 0.46 11.20
N TRP A 132 4.86 0.00 9.97
CA TRP A 132 5.95 -0.31 9.04
C TRP A 132 6.52 0.92 8.32
N GLY A 133 5.98 2.12 8.58
CA GLY A 133 6.49 3.37 8.05
C GLY A 133 5.95 3.75 6.67
N ALA A 134 4.89 3.12 6.19
CA ALA A 134 4.22 3.55 4.97
C ALA A 134 3.65 4.97 5.12
N SER A 135 3.64 5.73 4.02
CA SER A 135 2.96 7.02 3.89
C SER A 135 1.59 6.89 3.23
N ALA A 136 1.36 5.79 2.54
CA ALA A 136 0.12 5.50 1.84
C ALA A 136 -0.17 4.00 1.79
N ILE A 137 -1.45 3.67 1.57
CA ILE A 137 -1.95 2.32 1.33
C ILE A 137 -2.70 2.23 0.01
N LEU A 138 -2.79 1.02 -0.53
CA LEU A 138 -3.63 0.70 -1.68
C LEU A 138 -4.97 0.14 -1.21
N LEU A 139 -6.07 0.68 -1.73
CA LEU A 139 -7.42 0.12 -1.60
C LEU A 139 -7.92 -0.23 -3.00
N ILE A 140 -8.40 -1.46 -3.21
CA ILE A 140 -8.78 -1.97 -4.53
C ILE A 140 -10.29 -2.13 -4.60
N CYS A 141 -10.95 -1.43 -5.51
CA CYS A 141 -12.41 -1.48 -5.68
C CYS A 141 -12.91 -2.90 -5.97
N ALA A 142 -12.19 -3.67 -6.77
CA ALA A 142 -12.53 -5.08 -7.05
C ALA A 142 -12.50 -6.00 -5.80
N CYS A 143 -11.88 -5.58 -4.69
CA CYS A 143 -11.76 -6.36 -3.46
C CYS A 143 -12.73 -5.90 -2.35
N LEU A 144 -13.27 -4.69 -2.44
CA LEU A 144 -13.97 -4.01 -1.35
C LEU A 144 -15.28 -3.38 -1.84
N ASP A 145 -16.31 -3.41 -1.01
CA ASP A 145 -17.52 -2.63 -1.26
C ASP A 145 -17.34 -1.15 -0.84
N VAL A 146 -18.23 -0.28 -1.29
CA VAL A 146 -18.17 1.16 -1.01
C VAL A 146 -18.18 1.48 0.48
N PRO A 147 -19.04 0.86 1.33
CA PRO A 147 -18.99 1.08 2.77
C PRO A 147 -17.62 0.73 3.40
N THR A 148 -17.00 -0.37 2.98
CA THR A 148 -15.68 -0.78 3.45
C THR A 148 -14.59 0.16 2.95
N LEU A 149 -14.64 0.59 1.69
CA LEU A 149 -13.73 1.61 1.14
C LEU A 149 -13.78 2.90 1.97
N ILE A 150 -14.99 3.40 2.28
CA ILE A 150 -15.19 4.59 3.14
C ILE A 150 -14.55 4.37 4.51
N LYS A 151 -14.81 3.22 5.13
CA LYS A 151 -14.30 2.87 6.46
C LYS A 151 -12.77 2.83 6.47
N PHE A 152 -12.16 2.13 5.52
CA PHE A 152 -10.70 1.97 5.44
C PHE A 152 -9.99 3.28 5.11
N ARG A 153 -10.55 4.06 4.17
CA ARG A 153 -10.02 5.38 3.85
C ARG A 153 -10.04 6.32 5.07
N LYS A 154 -11.17 6.38 5.80
CA LYS A 154 -11.28 7.19 7.01
C LYS A 154 -10.30 6.74 8.10
N LEU A 155 -10.11 5.43 8.25
CA LEU A 155 -9.13 4.89 9.18
C LEU A 155 -7.71 5.31 8.77
N ALA A 156 -7.34 5.15 7.50
CA ALA A 156 -6.05 5.58 6.98
C ALA A 156 -5.83 7.07 7.22
N ASP A 157 -6.83 7.92 6.89
CA ASP A 157 -6.78 9.36 7.15
C ASP A 157 -6.53 9.68 8.62
N SER A 158 -7.20 9.00 9.54
CA SER A 158 -7.03 9.21 10.98
C SER A 158 -5.62 8.85 11.50
N LEU A 159 -4.91 8.03 10.76
CA LEU A 159 -3.52 7.65 11.03
C LEU A 159 -2.50 8.51 10.25
N GLY A 160 -2.95 9.46 9.44
CA GLY A 160 -2.11 10.28 8.57
C GLY A 160 -1.55 9.52 7.37
N LEU A 161 -2.22 8.45 6.94
CA LEU A 161 -1.90 7.70 5.73
C LEU A 161 -2.78 8.15 4.57
N SER A 162 -2.20 8.36 3.39
CA SER A 162 -2.97 8.53 2.17
C SER A 162 -3.54 7.20 1.69
N SER A 163 -4.67 7.25 0.96
CA SER A 163 -5.24 6.08 0.29
C SER A 163 -5.22 6.29 -1.22
N LEU A 164 -4.49 5.42 -1.94
CA LEU A 164 -4.62 5.26 -3.38
C LEU A 164 -5.73 4.25 -3.64
N VAL A 165 -6.84 4.67 -4.23
CA VAL A 165 -7.98 3.79 -4.55
C VAL A 165 -7.88 3.35 -6.00
N GLU A 166 -7.64 2.05 -6.21
CA GLU A 166 -7.45 1.45 -7.54
C GLU A 166 -8.80 1.01 -8.12
N ALA A 167 -9.02 1.37 -9.38
CA ALA A 167 -10.20 1.05 -10.17
C ALA A 167 -9.79 0.54 -11.57
N HIS A 168 -10.54 -0.44 -12.12
CA HIS A 168 -10.26 -1.08 -13.40
C HIS A 168 -11.27 -0.73 -14.50
N ASP A 169 -12.43 -0.23 -14.12
CA ASP A 169 -13.49 0.17 -15.05
C ASP A 169 -14.26 1.39 -14.53
N GLU A 170 -15.23 1.84 -15.32
CA GLU A 170 -16.04 3.03 -15.03
C GLU A 170 -16.87 2.87 -13.73
N ALA A 171 -17.40 1.68 -13.48
CA ALA A 171 -18.17 1.40 -12.28
C ALA A 171 -17.30 1.48 -11.03
N GLU A 172 -16.08 0.93 -11.07
CA GLU A 172 -15.11 1.02 -9.98
C GLU A 172 -14.59 2.45 -9.78
N VAL A 173 -14.42 3.23 -10.85
CA VAL A 173 -14.11 4.68 -10.74
C VAL A 173 -15.24 5.39 -9.99
N GLN A 174 -16.50 5.06 -10.28
CA GLN A 174 -17.62 5.63 -9.54
C GLN A 174 -17.59 5.22 -8.06
N MET A 175 -17.27 3.96 -7.73
CA MET A 175 -17.08 3.52 -6.34
C MET A 175 -15.97 4.30 -5.63
N ALA A 176 -14.87 4.57 -6.32
CA ALA A 176 -13.78 5.39 -5.79
C ALA A 176 -14.21 6.83 -5.50
N ILE A 177 -15.02 7.43 -6.39
CA ILE A 177 -15.62 8.76 -6.18
C ILE A 177 -16.58 8.73 -5.00
N ASP A 178 -17.48 7.75 -4.94
CA ASP A 178 -18.51 7.61 -3.89
C ASP A 178 -17.89 7.39 -2.51
N CYS A 179 -16.77 6.69 -2.45
CA CYS A 179 -16.04 6.55 -1.18
C CYS A 179 -15.26 7.81 -0.77
N GLY A 180 -15.24 8.85 -1.60
CA GLY A 180 -14.54 10.11 -1.35
C GLY A 180 -13.02 10.00 -1.49
N ALA A 181 -12.54 9.18 -2.40
CA ALA A 181 -11.10 9.05 -2.68
C ALA A 181 -10.50 10.38 -3.15
N ARG A 182 -9.35 10.73 -2.61
CA ARG A 182 -8.58 11.90 -3.06
C ARG A 182 -7.56 11.57 -4.15
N ILE A 183 -7.17 10.30 -4.21
CA ILE A 183 -6.26 9.76 -5.23
C ILE A 183 -6.92 8.52 -5.82
N ILE A 184 -7.17 8.53 -7.11
CA ILE A 184 -7.76 7.41 -7.85
C ILE A 184 -6.70 6.91 -8.85
N GLY A 185 -6.39 5.63 -8.80
CA GLY A 185 -5.53 4.95 -9.74
C GLY A 185 -6.34 4.13 -10.72
N VAL A 186 -6.27 4.46 -12.00
CA VAL A 186 -6.88 3.63 -13.05
C VAL A 186 -5.86 2.60 -13.50
N ASN A 187 -6.15 1.32 -13.25
CA ASN A 187 -5.29 0.21 -13.62
C ASN A 187 -5.73 -0.36 -14.97
N ASN A 188 -4.77 -0.47 -15.89
CA ASN A 188 -5.02 -0.96 -17.25
C ASN A 188 -4.32 -2.31 -17.50
#